data_453240d1b9e17ef4a7ea0c46003b3d9a
#
_entry.id   453240d1b9e17ef4a7ea0c46003b3d9a
#
_cell.length_a   1.000
_cell.length_b   1.000
_cell.length_c   1.000
_cell.angle_alpha   90.00
_cell.angle_beta   90.00
_cell.angle_gamma   90.00
#
_symmetry.space_group_name_H-M   'P 1'
#
loop_
_entity.id
_entity.type
_entity.pdbx_description
1 polymer ?
#
loop_
_entity_poly.entity_id
_entity_poly.type
_entity_poly.pdbx_seq_one_letter_code
_entity_poly.pdbx_strand_id
1 'polypeptide(L)'
;LNGTLSLFSMNALGLVKFKKNVEFQIEKAKELGLEHIELDCDVPNPYPEFSKESRKKIKKFAEDNGISLSVHLSYSNAGSSISSLQELDRSFAVKLQNVYVDFAADIGAKYLVMHPGTAPFYMISDIYMKQFFNSVVKSFTEIGKYAQDKGLKLHIENNVSFDSLFVEPEDCIEVVKAVRSNGAKIYFNFDIGHWFTRAEKGKEIPKNPEEILKIIPDDFICEVHLNDFVPSSWDPQKQFTFHPPLNQTKGPLKRENLENYWKILKTKNPELILLETAFKMLEQVKDRKNIIDAEMKYVKEIFK
;
A
#
# COMPACT_ATOMS: atom_id res chain seq x y z
N LEU A 1 -0.76 16.17 0.06
CA LEU A 1 -1.57 15.03 0.44
C LEU A 1 -2.19 14.42 -0.80
N ASN A 2 -1.95 13.16 -0.97
CA ASN A 2 -2.38 12.36 -2.12
C ASN A 2 -3.29 11.25 -1.61
N GLY A 3 -4.16 10.75 -2.45
CA GLY A 3 -5.10 9.72 -2.06
C GLY A 3 -5.16 8.60 -3.07
N THR A 4 -5.39 7.39 -2.57
CA THR A 4 -5.76 6.26 -3.40
C THR A 4 -7.27 6.27 -3.59
N LEU A 5 -7.69 6.25 -4.84
CA LEU A 5 -9.03 5.79 -5.15
C LEU A 5 -8.97 4.27 -5.12
N SER A 6 -9.18 3.67 -3.96
CA SER A 6 -9.20 2.21 -3.86
C SER A 6 -10.33 1.67 -4.71
N LEU A 7 -9.98 1.12 -5.86
CA LEU A 7 -10.90 0.46 -6.76
C LEU A 7 -11.44 -0.83 -6.19
N PHE A 8 -10.74 -1.42 -5.23
CA PHE A 8 -11.19 -2.65 -4.57
C PHE A 8 -12.59 -2.47 -3.95
N SER A 9 -12.82 -1.35 -3.28
CA SER A 9 -14.15 -1.05 -2.71
C SER A 9 -15.24 -0.87 -3.77
N MET A 10 -14.89 -0.27 -4.91
CA MET A 10 -15.81 -0.12 -6.03
C MET A 10 -16.08 -1.43 -6.75
N ASN A 11 -15.10 -2.33 -6.74
CA ASN A 11 -15.20 -3.65 -7.35
C ASN A 11 -16.15 -4.59 -6.61
N ALA A 12 -16.05 -4.63 -5.30
CA ALA A 12 -16.93 -5.44 -4.46
C ALA A 12 -18.42 -5.08 -4.64
N LEU A 13 -18.70 -3.86 -5.11
CA LEU A 13 -20.05 -3.35 -5.35
C LEU A 13 -20.50 -3.45 -6.81
N GLY A 14 -19.81 -4.21 -7.65
CA GLY A 14 -20.23 -4.47 -9.04
C GLY A 14 -19.99 -3.31 -10.01
N LEU A 15 -19.24 -2.29 -9.64
CA LEU A 15 -18.91 -1.15 -10.51
C LEU A 15 -17.74 -1.47 -11.46
N VAL A 16 -17.74 -2.68 -12.00
CA VAL A 16 -16.67 -3.28 -12.83
C VAL A 16 -16.22 -2.40 -14.01
N LYS A 17 -17.13 -1.62 -14.57
CA LYS A 17 -16.79 -0.73 -15.70
C LYS A 17 -15.76 0.34 -15.38
N PHE A 18 -15.61 0.70 -14.10
CA PHE A 18 -14.63 1.69 -13.65
C PHE A 18 -13.21 1.11 -13.54
N LYS A 19 -13.08 -0.19 -13.39
CA LYS A 19 -11.79 -0.89 -13.26
C LYS A 19 -10.90 -0.79 -14.50
N LYS A 20 -11.51 -0.71 -15.66
CA LYS A 20 -10.79 -0.73 -16.94
C LYS A 20 -10.40 0.65 -17.46
N ASN A 21 -10.88 1.71 -16.83
CA ASN A 21 -10.69 3.07 -17.32
C ASN A 21 -9.85 3.86 -16.34
N VAL A 22 -8.53 3.83 -16.54
CA VAL A 22 -7.58 4.60 -15.74
C VAL A 22 -7.77 6.10 -15.93
N GLU A 23 -8.12 6.54 -17.14
CA GLU A 23 -8.41 7.95 -17.45
C GLU A 23 -9.55 8.47 -16.58
N PHE A 24 -10.62 7.66 -16.40
CA PHE A 24 -11.71 8.02 -15.50
C PHE A 24 -11.24 8.18 -14.04
N GLN A 25 -10.31 7.34 -13.57
CA GLN A 25 -9.75 7.46 -12.22
C GLN A 25 -8.95 8.76 -12.08
N ILE A 26 -8.16 9.11 -13.10
CA ILE A 26 -7.39 10.34 -13.15
C ILE A 26 -8.33 11.57 -13.13
N GLU A 27 -9.41 11.53 -13.91
CA GLU A 27 -10.43 12.60 -13.88
C GLU A 27 -11.04 12.74 -12.48
N LYS A 28 -11.39 11.62 -11.84
CA LYS A 28 -11.95 11.63 -10.49
C LYS A 28 -10.96 12.13 -9.45
N ALA A 29 -9.70 11.74 -9.54
CA ALA A 29 -8.65 12.27 -8.68
C ALA A 29 -8.56 13.80 -8.81
N LYS A 30 -8.57 14.32 -10.04
CA LYS A 30 -8.56 15.76 -10.30
C LYS A 30 -9.80 16.46 -9.74
N GLU A 31 -11.01 15.90 -9.96
CA GLU A 31 -12.27 16.44 -9.38
C GLU A 31 -12.24 16.49 -7.84
N LEU A 32 -11.55 15.53 -7.21
CA LEU A 32 -11.37 15.45 -5.76
C LEU A 32 -10.23 16.34 -5.24
N GLY A 33 -9.50 17.03 -6.14
CA GLY A 33 -8.36 17.86 -5.77
C GLY A 33 -7.15 17.06 -5.27
N LEU A 34 -7.00 15.82 -5.75
CA LEU A 34 -5.83 14.98 -5.51
C LEU A 34 -4.72 15.33 -6.52
N GLU A 35 -3.47 15.12 -6.13
CA GLU A 35 -2.28 15.35 -6.96
C GLU A 35 -1.64 14.03 -7.42
N HIS A 36 -2.09 12.93 -6.82
CA HIS A 36 -1.56 11.61 -7.06
C HIS A 36 -2.64 10.55 -6.91
N ILE A 37 -2.53 9.47 -7.65
CA ILE A 37 -3.28 8.23 -7.43
C ILE A 37 -2.37 7.03 -7.50
N GLU A 38 -2.66 6.04 -6.68
CA GLU A 38 -2.12 4.70 -6.80
C GLU A 38 -3.08 3.78 -7.53
N LEU A 39 -2.56 3.05 -8.51
CA LEU A 39 -3.32 2.06 -9.26
C LEU A 39 -3.09 0.67 -8.63
N ASP A 40 -4.14 0.08 -8.13
CA ASP A 40 -4.12 -1.29 -7.62
C ASP A 40 -4.12 -2.28 -8.79
N CYS A 41 -3.00 -2.98 -8.97
CA CYS A 41 -2.82 -4.00 -10.01
C CYS A 41 -3.24 -5.41 -9.58
N ASP A 42 -3.83 -5.57 -8.40
CA ASP A 42 -4.30 -6.89 -7.99
C ASP A 42 -5.56 -7.33 -8.76
N VAL A 43 -5.86 -8.60 -8.70
CA VAL A 43 -7.05 -9.15 -9.36
C VAL A 43 -8.32 -8.47 -8.81
N PRO A 44 -9.26 -8.19 -9.67
CA PRO A 44 -9.38 -8.54 -11.10
C PRO A 44 -9.02 -7.39 -12.06
N ASN A 45 -8.02 -6.57 -11.72
CA ASN A 45 -7.62 -5.45 -12.56
C ASN A 45 -6.82 -5.93 -13.78
N PRO A 46 -7.17 -5.51 -15.00
CA PRO A 46 -6.58 -6.03 -16.22
C PRO A 46 -5.33 -5.27 -16.69
N TYR A 47 -4.69 -4.48 -15.85
CA TYR A 47 -3.64 -3.55 -16.25
C TYR A 47 -2.45 -4.18 -16.98
N PRO A 48 -1.96 -5.38 -16.62
CA PRO A 48 -0.87 -6.02 -17.37
C PRO A 48 -1.23 -6.36 -18.82
N GLU A 49 -2.53 -6.53 -19.11
CA GLU A 49 -3.05 -6.86 -20.43
C GLU A 49 -3.21 -5.64 -21.35
N PHE A 50 -3.02 -4.43 -20.82
CA PHE A 50 -3.15 -3.21 -21.62
C PHE A 50 -2.05 -3.14 -22.67
N SER A 51 -2.45 -2.82 -23.91
CA SER A 51 -1.52 -2.60 -25.01
C SER A 51 -0.55 -1.45 -24.72
N LYS A 52 0.60 -1.48 -25.36
CA LYS A 52 1.57 -0.38 -25.25
C LYS A 52 0.98 0.99 -25.64
N GLU A 53 0.05 1.00 -26.60
CA GLU A 53 -0.67 2.21 -26.98
C GLU A 53 -1.57 2.73 -25.86
N SER A 54 -2.33 1.83 -25.21
CA SER A 54 -3.17 2.20 -24.07
C SER A 54 -2.33 2.74 -22.91
N ARG A 55 -1.18 2.12 -22.61
CA ARG A 55 -0.26 2.58 -21.57
C ARG A 55 0.30 3.98 -21.87
N LYS A 56 0.68 4.25 -23.12
CA LYS A 56 1.11 5.60 -23.56
C LYS A 56 0.00 6.65 -23.43
N LYS A 57 -1.25 6.28 -23.74
CA LYS A 57 -2.41 7.17 -23.56
C LYS A 57 -2.61 7.51 -22.09
N ILE A 58 -2.55 6.52 -21.21
CA ILE A 58 -2.64 6.72 -19.74
C ILE A 58 -1.56 7.70 -19.28
N LYS A 59 -0.30 7.47 -19.65
CA LYS A 59 0.81 8.36 -19.31
C LYS A 59 0.53 9.78 -19.71
N LYS A 60 0.22 10.00 -21.01
CA LYS A 60 -0.07 11.33 -21.51
C LYS A 60 -1.26 11.97 -20.79
N PHE A 61 -2.31 11.20 -20.53
CA PHE A 61 -3.50 11.71 -19.86
C PHE A 61 -3.23 12.12 -18.41
N ALA A 62 -2.40 11.38 -17.69
CA ALA A 62 -1.97 11.73 -16.35
C ALA A 62 -1.15 13.03 -16.35
N GLU A 63 -0.17 13.14 -17.27
CA GLU A 63 0.65 14.34 -17.45
C GLU A 63 -0.21 15.57 -17.81
N ASP A 64 -1.13 15.46 -18.77
CA ASP A 64 -2.03 16.55 -19.20
C ASP A 64 -2.96 17.03 -18.05
N ASN A 65 -3.26 16.17 -17.09
CA ASN A 65 -4.11 16.49 -15.95
C ASN A 65 -3.31 16.85 -14.67
N GLY A 66 -1.99 16.77 -14.69
CA GLY A 66 -1.13 17.09 -13.56
C GLY A 66 -1.24 16.07 -12.41
N ILE A 67 -1.64 14.83 -12.71
CA ILE A 67 -1.75 13.73 -11.73
C ILE A 67 -0.54 12.82 -11.86
N SER A 68 0.18 12.63 -10.78
CA SER A 68 1.24 11.63 -10.70
C SER A 68 0.67 10.24 -10.39
N LEU A 69 1.41 9.19 -10.77
CA LEU A 69 0.96 7.82 -10.61
C LEU A 69 1.94 6.99 -9.78
N SER A 70 1.41 6.10 -8.96
CA SER A 70 2.10 4.93 -8.42
C SER A 70 1.31 3.66 -8.75
N VAL A 71 1.91 2.52 -8.49
CA VAL A 71 1.30 1.22 -8.73
C VAL A 71 1.50 0.33 -7.52
N HIS A 72 0.38 -0.11 -6.95
CA HIS A 72 0.38 -1.20 -6.00
C HIS A 72 0.44 -2.52 -6.77
N LEU A 73 1.51 -3.28 -6.59
CA LEU A 73 1.72 -4.55 -7.26
C LEU A 73 0.76 -5.62 -6.73
N SER A 74 0.57 -6.71 -7.50
CA SER A 74 -0.32 -7.78 -7.07
C SER A 74 0.14 -8.43 -5.76
N TYR A 75 -0.76 -8.53 -4.80
CA TYR A 75 -0.52 -9.08 -3.46
C TYR A 75 -1.33 -10.35 -3.17
N SER A 76 -2.19 -10.78 -4.10
CA SER A 76 -2.97 -12.02 -3.96
C SER A 76 -2.54 -13.09 -4.97
N ASN A 77 -3.06 -14.30 -4.81
CA ASN A 77 -2.81 -15.42 -5.71
C ASN A 77 -1.31 -15.62 -6.01
N ALA A 78 -0.95 -15.67 -7.29
CA ALA A 78 0.44 -15.86 -7.71
C ALA A 78 1.37 -14.69 -7.29
N GLY A 79 0.81 -13.47 -7.12
CA GLY A 79 1.57 -12.30 -6.67
C GLY A 79 2.11 -12.45 -5.25
N SER A 80 1.35 -13.09 -4.36
CA SER A 80 1.76 -13.34 -2.97
C SER A 80 2.85 -14.40 -2.81
N SER A 81 3.10 -15.21 -3.85
CA SER A 81 4.08 -16.32 -3.81
C SER A 81 5.55 -15.87 -3.86
N ILE A 82 5.83 -14.57 -3.80
CA ILE A 82 7.21 -14.05 -3.69
C ILE A 82 7.91 -14.51 -2.40
N SER A 83 7.14 -14.91 -1.38
CA SER A 83 7.63 -15.50 -0.12
C SER A 83 7.77 -17.01 -0.18
N SER A 84 7.34 -17.67 -1.26
CA SER A 84 7.31 -19.14 -1.35
C SER A 84 8.66 -19.78 -1.06
N LEU A 85 8.64 -20.88 -0.31
CA LEU A 85 9.82 -21.72 -0.06
C LEU A 85 10.12 -22.65 -1.24
N GLN A 86 9.21 -22.76 -2.21
CA GLN A 86 9.42 -23.46 -3.47
C GLN A 86 9.94 -22.46 -4.51
N GLU A 87 11.15 -22.69 -4.98
CA GLU A 87 11.84 -21.77 -5.92
C GLU A 87 11.08 -21.57 -7.23
N LEU A 88 10.38 -22.61 -7.70
CA LEU A 88 9.57 -22.51 -8.93
C LEU A 88 8.43 -21.49 -8.75
N ASP A 89 7.68 -21.58 -7.65
CA ASP A 89 6.58 -20.65 -7.35
C ASP A 89 7.10 -19.24 -7.16
N ARG A 90 8.17 -19.10 -6.33
CA ARG A 90 8.81 -17.81 -6.08
C ARG A 90 9.27 -17.14 -7.38
N SER A 91 9.98 -17.88 -8.22
CA SER A 91 10.51 -17.34 -9.48
C SER A 91 9.41 -16.99 -10.48
N PHE A 92 8.29 -17.73 -10.48
CA PHE A 92 7.12 -17.37 -11.25
C PHE A 92 6.47 -16.08 -10.75
N ALA A 93 6.31 -15.94 -9.45
CA ALA A 93 5.79 -14.71 -8.85
C ALA A 93 6.67 -13.49 -9.17
N VAL A 94 8.00 -13.62 -9.08
CA VAL A 94 8.94 -12.55 -9.48
C VAL A 94 8.76 -12.15 -10.95
N LYS A 95 8.61 -13.12 -11.86
CA LYS A 95 8.34 -12.82 -13.28
C LYS A 95 7.01 -12.09 -13.47
N LEU A 96 5.98 -12.49 -12.73
CA LEU A 96 4.68 -11.82 -12.76
C LEU A 96 4.81 -10.38 -12.27
N GLN A 97 5.49 -10.15 -11.14
CA GLN A 97 5.71 -8.80 -10.62
C GLN A 97 6.49 -7.92 -11.61
N ASN A 98 7.46 -8.47 -12.33
CA ASN A 98 8.18 -7.71 -13.36
C ASN A 98 7.28 -7.27 -14.54
N VAL A 99 6.21 -8.01 -14.85
CA VAL A 99 5.19 -7.56 -15.84
C VAL A 99 4.47 -6.30 -15.33
N TYR A 100 4.17 -6.23 -14.04
CA TYR A 100 3.58 -5.02 -13.43
C TYR A 100 4.58 -3.86 -13.35
N VAL A 101 5.86 -4.15 -13.10
CA VAL A 101 6.93 -3.14 -13.18
C VAL A 101 7.01 -2.53 -14.57
N ASP A 102 6.94 -3.35 -15.63
CA ASP A 102 6.90 -2.85 -17.02
C ASP A 102 5.66 -2.00 -17.28
N PHE A 103 4.50 -2.42 -16.77
CA PHE A 103 3.28 -1.60 -16.87
C PHE A 103 3.47 -0.24 -16.20
N ALA A 104 3.97 -0.21 -14.97
CA ALA A 104 4.21 1.00 -14.22
C ALA A 104 5.17 1.96 -14.93
N ALA A 105 6.28 1.43 -15.48
CA ALA A 105 7.23 2.22 -16.26
C ALA A 105 6.59 2.81 -17.52
N ASP A 106 5.80 2.02 -18.24
CA ASP A 106 5.14 2.44 -19.48
C ASP A 106 4.10 3.55 -19.25
N ILE A 107 3.41 3.55 -18.11
CA ILE A 107 2.45 4.61 -17.75
C ILE A 107 3.09 5.83 -17.08
N GLY A 108 4.39 5.80 -16.84
CA GLY A 108 5.13 6.91 -16.21
C GLY A 108 4.91 7.01 -14.70
N ALA A 109 4.60 5.90 -14.03
CA ALA A 109 4.57 5.84 -12.57
C ALA A 109 5.95 6.13 -11.98
N LYS A 110 6.00 6.55 -10.72
CA LYS A 110 7.25 6.85 -10.01
C LYS A 110 7.54 5.83 -8.90
N TYR A 111 6.49 5.32 -8.29
CA TYR A 111 6.57 4.47 -7.11
C TYR A 111 5.87 3.14 -7.37
N LEU A 112 6.37 2.11 -6.73
CA LEU A 112 5.80 0.78 -6.68
C LEU A 112 5.67 0.39 -5.21
N VAL A 113 4.53 -0.15 -4.84
CA VAL A 113 4.29 -0.73 -3.51
C VAL A 113 4.04 -2.21 -3.65
N MET A 114 4.63 -3.02 -2.79
CA MET A 114 4.50 -4.47 -2.80
C MET A 114 4.53 -5.04 -1.40
N HIS A 115 3.56 -5.89 -1.08
CA HIS A 115 3.58 -6.68 0.15
C HIS A 115 4.64 -7.78 0.10
N PRO A 116 5.16 -8.21 1.27
CA PRO A 116 6.20 -9.25 1.36
C PRO A 116 5.70 -10.68 1.09
N GLY A 117 4.50 -10.83 0.56
CA GLY A 117 3.88 -12.14 0.33
C GLY A 117 3.18 -12.71 1.56
N THR A 118 2.72 -13.93 1.47
CA THR A 118 1.94 -14.61 2.51
C THR A 118 2.52 -15.98 2.86
N ALA A 119 2.15 -16.52 4.00
CA ALA A 119 2.48 -17.89 4.40
C ALA A 119 1.26 -18.59 5.01
N PRO A 120 1.14 -19.92 4.81
CA PRO A 120 0.15 -20.71 5.53
C PRO A 120 0.36 -20.58 7.05
N PHE A 121 -0.73 -20.37 7.80
CA PHE A 121 -0.66 -20.13 9.24
C PHE A 121 0.07 -21.23 10.03
N TYR A 122 0.02 -22.49 9.56
CA TYR A 122 0.67 -23.64 10.18
C TYR A 122 2.20 -23.67 9.95
N MET A 123 2.72 -22.81 9.09
CA MET A 123 4.16 -22.66 8.84
C MET A 123 4.78 -21.52 9.64
N ILE A 124 4.00 -20.81 10.45
CA ILE A 124 4.52 -19.71 11.26
C ILE A 124 5.25 -20.27 12.49
N SER A 125 6.55 -20.48 12.32
CA SER A 125 7.47 -20.92 13.38
C SER A 125 8.88 -20.37 13.08
N ASP A 126 9.73 -20.27 14.08
CA ASP A 126 11.08 -19.70 13.95
C ASP A 126 11.90 -20.32 12.81
N ILE A 127 11.73 -21.63 12.58
CA ILE A 127 12.45 -22.36 11.53
C ILE A 127 12.05 -21.86 10.15
N TYR A 128 10.75 -21.71 9.90
CA TYR A 128 10.23 -21.29 8.61
C TYR A 128 10.35 -19.78 8.42
N MET A 129 10.21 -18.98 9.48
CA MET A 129 10.32 -17.53 9.39
C MET A 129 11.66 -17.08 8.80
N LYS A 130 12.77 -17.73 9.18
CA LYS A 130 14.08 -17.47 8.55
C LYS A 130 14.10 -17.82 7.06
N GLN A 131 13.41 -18.87 6.66
CA GLN A 131 13.34 -19.28 5.24
C GLN A 131 12.47 -18.31 4.45
N PHE A 132 11.31 -17.89 4.99
CA PHE A 132 10.47 -16.86 4.39
C PHE A 132 11.23 -15.54 4.24
N PHE A 133 11.96 -15.11 5.27
CA PHE A 133 12.80 -13.92 5.20
C PHE A 133 13.78 -13.99 4.01
N ASN A 134 14.49 -15.11 3.87
CA ASN A 134 15.45 -15.30 2.78
C ASN A 134 14.76 -15.27 1.40
N SER A 135 13.58 -15.89 1.27
CA SER A 135 12.81 -15.90 0.03
C SER A 135 12.35 -14.48 -0.34
N VAL A 136 11.84 -13.73 0.65
CA VAL A 136 11.39 -12.34 0.47
C VAL A 136 12.57 -11.45 0.08
N VAL A 137 13.70 -11.53 0.80
CA VAL A 137 14.91 -10.76 0.48
C VAL A 137 15.39 -11.06 -0.94
N LYS A 138 15.41 -12.34 -1.34
CA LYS A 138 15.77 -12.74 -2.70
C LYS A 138 14.83 -12.13 -3.73
N SER A 139 13.52 -12.25 -3.54
CA SER A 139 12.50 -11.72 -4.45
C SER A 139 12.57 -10.20 -4.58
N PHE A 140 12.62 -9.49 -3.43
CA PHE A 140 12.73 -8.02 -3.44
C PHE A 140 14.05 -7.54 -4.04
N THR A 141 15.14 -8.32 -3.91
CA THR A 141 16.40 -7.98 -4.56
C THR A 141 16.28 -8.07 -6.08
N GLU A 142 15.67 -9.15 -6.60
CA GLU A 142 15.48 -9.36 -8.04
C GLU A 142 14.54 -8.29 -8.63
N ILE A 143 13.37 -8.08 -8.02
CA ILE A 143 12.37 -7.10 -8.47
C ILE A 143 12.89 -5.67 -8.29
N GLY A 144 13.57 -5.39 -7.18
CA GLY A 144 14.12 -4.05 -6.89
C GLY A 144 15.19 -3.63 -7.90
N LYS A 145 16.09 -4.52 -8.30
CA LYS A 145 17.06 -4.25 -9.38
C LYS A 145 16.34 -3.96 -10.69
N TYR A 146 15.36 -4.79 -11.04
CA TYR A 146 14.57 -4.61 -12.26
C TYR A 146 13.82 -3.27 -12.27
N ALA A 147 13.20 -2.90 -11.13
CA ALA A 147 12.53 -1.61 -10.98
C ALA A 147 13.50 -0.42 -11.11
N GLN A 148 14.69 -0.52 -10.49
CA GLN A 148 15.73 0.51 -10.59
C GLN A 148 16.20 0.72 -12.05
N ASP A 149 16.38 -0.35 -12.82
CA ASP A 149 16.72 -0.27 -14.25
C ASP A 149 15.65 0.46 -15.07
N LYS A 150 14.41 0.51 -14.57
CA LYS A 150 13.28 1.26 -15.16
C LYS A 150 13.12 2.67 -14.57
N GLY A 151 13.94 3.06 -13.61
CA GLY A 151 13.83 4.36 -12.93
C GLY A 151 12.73 4.44 -11.88
N LEU A 152 12.22 3.31 -11.39
CA LEU A 152 11.14 3.21 -10.41
C LEU A 152 11.68 2.98 -9.00
N LYS A 153 10.97 3.50 -8.00
CA LYS A 153 11.25 3.27 -6.58
C LYS A 153 10.33 2.17 -6.05
N LEU A 154 10.90 1.03 -5.67
CA LEU A 154 10.14 -0.07 -5.07
C LEU A 154 10.09 0.08 -3.55
N HIS A 155 8.89 -0.05 -2.98
CA HIS A 155 8.64 -0.08 -1.56
C HIS A 155 8.16 -1.47 -1.13
N ILE A 156 8.69 -1.96 0.00
CA ILE A 156 8.03 -3.02 0.75
C ILE A 156 7.00 -2.38 1.68
N GLU A 157 5.81 -2.94 1.75
CA GLU A 157 4.76 -2.52 2.67
C GLU A 157 4.52 -3.61 3.72
N ASN A 158 4.34 -3.23 4.99
CA ASN A 158 4.00 -4.21 6.01
C ASN A 158 2.62 -4.83 5.77
N ASN A 159 2.54 -6.15 5.97
CA ASN A 159 1.29 -6.88 5.83
C ASN A 159 0.28 -6.57 6.95
N VAL A 160 -0.96 -6.97 6.71
CA VAL A 160 -1.96 -7.15 7.77
C VAL A 160 -1.69 -8.44 8.54
N SER A 161 -2.15 -8.49 9.81
CA SER A 161 -1.91 -9.65 10.67
C SER A 161 -2.55 -10.96 10.16
N PHE A 162 -3.51 -10.86 9.24
CA PHE A 162 -4.16 -12.01 8.62
C PHE A 162 -3.23 -12.77 7.65
N ASP A 163 -2.26 -12.08 7.05
CA ASP A 163 -1.28 -12.66 6.11
C ASP A 163 -0.09 -13.33 6.81
N SER A 164 0.00 -13.19 8.12
CA SER A 164 0.92 -13.91 9.03
C SER A 164 2.42 -13.62 8.86
N LEU A 165 2.86 -12.82 7.88
CA LEU A 165 4.26 -12.46 7.64
C LEU A 165 4.48 -10.94 7.70
N PHE A 166 5.58 -10.49 8.31
CA PHE A 166 6.08 -9.11 8.19
C PHE A 166 5.03 -8.03 8.51
N VAL A 167 4.29 -8.21 9.59
CA VAL A 167 3.31 -7.24 10.11
C VAL A 167 4.01 -6.12 10.87
N GLU A 168 5.05 -6.50 11.60
CA GLU A 168 5.81 -5.57 12.43
C GLU A 168 6.81 -4.77 11.58
N PRO A 169 6.94 -3.46 11.81
CA PRO A 169 7.84 -2.63 11.01
C PRO A 169 9.31 -3.05 11.14
N GLU A 170 9.71 -3.62 12.28
CA GLU A 170 11.06 -4.15 12.48
C GLU A 170 11.43 -5.20 11.43
N ASP A 171 10.50 -6.10 11.11
CA ASP A 171 10.71 -7.16 10.12
C ASP A 171 10.95 -6.56 8.73
N CYS A 172 10.15 -5.57 8.34
CA CYS A 172 10.30 -4.87 7.06
C CYS A 172 11.61 -4.07 6.98
N ILE A 173 12.01 -3.42 8.09
CA ILE A 173 13.29 -2.73 8.21
C ILE A 173 14.45 -3.69 7.93
N GLU A 174 14.44 -4.88 8.50
CA GLU A 174 15.48 -5.88 8.28
C GLU A 174 15.49 -6.37 6.82
N VAL A 175 14.32 -6.54 6.19
CA VAL A 175 14.25 -6.86 4.76
C VAL A 175 14.88 -5.74 3.93
N VAL A 176 14.55 -4.47 4.17
CA VAL A 176 15.15 -3.33 3.44
C VAL A 176 16.66 -3.31 3.58
N LYS A 177 17.19 -3.51 4.80
CA LYS A 177 18.65 -3.58 5.04
C LYS A 177 19.31 -4.70 4.23
N ALA A 178 18.72 -5.91 4.29
CA ALA A 178 19.26 -7.08 3.60
C ALA A 178 19.22 -6.91 2.08
N VAL A 179 18.12 -6.41 1.53
CA VAL A 179 17.95 -6.14 0.09
C VAL A 179 18.95 -5.08 -0.39
N ARG A 180 19.13 -3.99 0.37
CA ARG A 180 20.12 -2.95 0.06
C ARG A 180 21.55 -3.51 0.10
N SER A 181 21.86 -4.38 1.04
CA SER A 181 23.16 -5.07 1.11
C SER A 181 23.41 -5.98 -0.10
N ASN A 182 22.33 -6.49 -0.73
CA ASN A 182 22.39 -7.26 -1.98
C ASN A 182 22.42 -6.38 -3.25
N GLY A 183 22.51 -5.06 -3.09
CA GLY A 183 22.70 -4.10 -4.19
C GLY A 183 21.41 -3.65 -4.88
N ALA A 184 20.25 -3.80 -4.25
CA ALA A 184 19.00 -3.22 -4.72
C ALA A 184 18.52 -2.15 -3.74
N LYS A 185 18.30 -0.91 -4.20
CA LYS A 185 17.78 0.17 -3.36
C LYS A 185 16.26 0.10 -3.32
N ILE A 186 15.71 -0.40 -2.24
CA ILE A 186 14.27 -0.36 -1.96
C ILE A 186 13.98 0.53 -0.76
N TYR A 187 12.71 0.84 -0.55
CA TYR A 187 12.20 1.68 0.53
C TYR A 187 11.16 0.94 1.33
N PHE A 188 10.74 1.53 2.45
CA PHE A 188 9.67 1.02 3.28
C PHE A 188 8.46 1.95 3.20
N ASN A 189 7.34 1.43 2.72
CA ASN A 189 6.03 2.05 2.85
C ASN A 189 5.39 1.53 4.14
N PHE A 190 5.38 2.35 5.18
CA PHE A 190 4.73 1.97 6.43
C PHE A 190 3.25 2.29 6.39
N ASP A 191 2.43 1.23 6.41
CA ASP A 191 0.99 1.33 6.62
C ASP A 191 0.67 1.12 8.10
N ILE A 192 0.24 2.20 8.76
CA ILE A 192 -0.06 2.18 10.19
C ILE A 192 -1.37 1.43 10.50
N GLY A 193 -2.35 1.48 9.61
CA GLY A 193 -3.60 0.74 9.78
C GLY A 193 -3.41 -0.76 9.63
N HIS A 194 -2.52 -1.20 8.73
CA HIS A 194 -2.11 -2.60 8.64
C HIS A 194 -1.47 -3.08 9.94
N TRP A 195 -0.57 -2.26 10.51
CA TRP A 195 0.04 -2.59 11.79
C TRP A 195 -0.97 -2.72 12.93
N PHE A 196 -2.06 -1.92 12.93
CA PHE A 196 -3.11 -2.02 13.95
C PHE A 196 -3.90 -3.32 13.90
N THR A 197 -3.91 -4.02 12.76
CA THR A 197 -4.55 -5.34 12.67
C THR A 197 -3.96 -6.37 13.61
N ARG A 198 -2.77 -6.10 14.18
CA ARG A 198 -2.15 -6.90 15.24
C ARG A 198 -3.05 -7.15 16.45
N ALA A 199 -4.01 -6.22 16.68
CA ALA A 199 -5.00 -6.36 17.75
C ALA A 199 -5.90 -7.60 17.57
N GLU A 200 -6.17 -8.03 16.33
CA GLU A 200 -6.93 -9.25 16.03
C GLU A 200 -6.15 -10.54 16.40
N LYS A 201 -4.86 -10.42 16.65
CA LYS A 201 -3.99 -11.49 17.17
C LYS A 201 -3.67 -11.31 18.67
N GLY A 202 -4.40 -10.44 19.36
CA GLY A 202 -4.24 -10.20 20.80
C GLY A 202 -3.02 -9.35 21.18
N LYS A 203 -2.35 -8.72 20.23
CA LYS A 203 -1.28 -7.76 20.51
C LYS A 203 -1.86 -6.37 20.78
N GLU A 204 -1.33 -5.69 21.78
CA GLU A 204 -1.77 -4.35 22.15
C GLU A 204 -1.42 -3.29 21.08
N ILE A 205 -2.32 -2.34 20.85
CA ILE A 205 -2.02 -1.09 20.14
C ILE A 205 -1.62 -0.06 21.19
N PRO A 206 -0.41 0.52 21.12
CA PRO A 206 0.04 1.51 22.09
C PRO A 206 -0.86 2.75 22.10
N LYS A 207 -0.89 3.47 23.24
CA LYS A 207 -1.64 4.73 23.36
C LYS A 207 -1.16 5.80 22.36
N ASN A 208 0.13 5.84 22.10
CA ASN A 208 0.77 6.75 21.12
C ASN A 208 1.34 5.91 19.97
N PRO A 209 0.49 5.37 19.09
CA PRO A 209 0.94 4.44 18.06
C PRO A 209 1.83 5.09 17.00
N GLU A 210 1.75 6.41 16.84
CA GLU A 210 2.59 7.18 15.93
C GLU A 210 4.09 7.17 16.29
N GLU A 211 4.42 6.86 17.55
CA GLU A 211 5.80 6.77 18.02
C GLU A 211 6.60 5.66 17.29
N ILE A 212 5.90 4.68 16.75
CA ILE A 212 6.52 3.60 15.96
C ILE A 212 7.30 4.14 14.74
N LEU A 213 6.90 5.27 14.19
CA LEU A 213 7.64 5.89 13.08
C LEU A 213 9.09 6.19 13.43
N LYS A 214 9.40 6.41 14.71
CA LYS A 214 10.77 6.79 15.16
C LYS A 214 11.78 5.68 14.95
N ILE A 215 11.36 4.40 14.92
CA ILE A 215 12.28 3.28 14.71
C ILE A 215 12.69 3.11 13.25
N ILE A 216 11.89 3.66 12.31
CA ILE A 216 12.15 3.52 10.87
C ILE A 216 13.25 4.52 10.48
N PRO A 217 14.36 4.09 9.87
CA PRO A 217 15.40 5.00 9.40
C PRO A 217 14.86 6.03 8.41
N ASP A 218 15.31 7.28 8.48
CA ASP A 218 14.76 8.37 7.68
C ASP A 218 14.91 8.14 6.17
N ASP A 219 16.02 7.55 5.75
CA ASP A 219 16.30 7.23 4.35
C ASP A 219 15.56 5.98 3.83
N PHE A 220 14.77 5.31 4.69
CA PHE A 220 13.92 4.18 4.29
C PHE A 220 12.53 4.64 3.87
N ILE A 221 12.04 5.76 4.41
CA ILE A 221 10.73 6.29 4.08
C ILE A 221 10.81 7.19 2.84
N CYS A 222 10.04 6.86 1.83
CA CYS A 222 9.82 7.71 0.66
C CYS A 222 8.31 7.94 0.48
N GLU A 223 7.52 6.92 0.74
CA GLU A 223 6.06 6.90 0.72
C GLU A 223 5.54 6.29 2.02
N VAL A 224 4.38 6.73 2.47
CA VAL A 224 3.62 6.12 3.57
C VAL A 224 2.16 6.01 3.19
N HIS A 225 1.53 4.89 3.55
CA HIS A 225 0.10 4.75 3.53
C HIS A 225 -0.48 5.19 4.87
N LEU A 226 -1.48 6.04 4.81
CA LEU A 226 -2.14 6.59 5.97
C LEU A 226 -3.61 6.20 5.96
N ASN A 227 -3.97 5.32 6.84
CA ASN A 227 -5.32 4.86 7.11
C ASN A 227 -5.45 4.47 8.57
N ASP A 228 -6.63 4.04 8.98
CA ASP A 228 -6.89 3.58 10.34
C ASP A 228 -7.52 2.19 10.33
N PHE A 229 -7.62 1.59 11.49
CA PHE A 229 -8.25 0.29 11.72
C PHE A 229 -8.99 0.30 13.05
N VAL A 230 -10.24 -0.14 13.06
CA VAL A 230 -10.99 -0.31 14.31
C VAL A 230 -11.01 -1.78 14.68
N PRO A 231 -10.33 -2.20 15.76
CA PRO A 231 -10.32 -3.58 16.19
C PRO A 231 -11.70 -4.13 16.50
N SER A 232 -11.94 -5.40 16.23
CA SER A 232 -13.20 -6.08 16.54
C SER A 232 -13.52 -6.05 18.03
N SER A 233 -12.51 -6.05 18.88
CA SER A 233 -12.66 -5.94 20.33
C SER A 233 -13.23 -4.58 20.79
N TRP A 234 -13.14 -3.54 19.96
CA TRP A 234 -13.66 -2.20 20.23
C TRP A 234 -15.09 -1.99 19.73
N ASP A 235 -15.60 -2.92 18.96
CA ASP A 235 -16.94 -2.87 18.37
C ASP A 235 -17.91 -3.77 19.15
N PRO A 236 -19.12 -3.28 19.52
CA PRO A 236 -20.12 -4.09 20.21
C PRO A 236 -20.58 -5.32 19.44
N GLN A 237 -20.54 -5.28 18.12
CA GLN A 237 -20.91 -6.38 17.21
C GLN A 237 -19.74 -7.31 16.92
N LYS A 238 -18.55 -7.06 17.51
CA LYS A 238 -17.32 -7.82 17.27
C LYS A 238 -16.88 -7.85 15.81
N GLN A 239 -17.11 -6.75 15.10
CA GLN A 239 -16.69 -6.56 13.71
C GLN A 239 -15.57 -5.54 13.65
N PHE A 240 -14.47 -5.87 12.99
CA PHE A 240 -13.44 -4.88 12.71
C PHE A 240 -13.84 -3.97 11.55
N THR A 241 -13.32 -2.76 11.54
CA THR A 241 -13.44 -1.84 10.40
C THR A 241 -12.07 -1.54 9.84
N PHE A 242 -11.90 -1.90 8.57
CA PHE A 242 -10.65 -1.74 7.83
C PHE A 242 -10.69 -0.45 7.01
N HIS A 243 -9.67 0.37 7.11
CA HIS A 243 -9.48 1.64 6.39
C HIS A 243 -10.70 2.60 6.44
N PRO A 244 -11.25 2.89 7.64
CA PRO A 244 -12.30 3.90 7.76
C PRO A 244 -11.76 5.30 7.44
N PRO A 245 -12.61 6.23 6.96
CA PRO A 245 -12.19 7.62 6.79
C PRO A 245 -11.66 8.21 8.11
N LEU A 246 -10.50 8.85 8.07
CA LEU A 246 -9.77 9.35 9.27
C LEU A 246 -10.58 10.37 10.08
N ASN A 247 -11.45 11.15 9.44
CA ASN A 247 -12.32 12.12 10.13
C ASN A 247 -13.56 11.47 10.77
N GLN A 248 -13.81 10.19 10.52
CA GLN A 248 -14.99 9.45 11.01
C GLN A 248 -14.61 8.22 11.83
N THR A 249 -13.33 7.93 11.96
CA THR A 249 -12.83 6.73 12.60
C THR A 249 -13.09 6.70 14.10
N LYS A 250 -13.36 5.50 14.61
CA LYS A 250 -13.33 5.17 16.04
C LYS A 250 -12.06 4.41 16.43
N GLY A 251 -11.13 4.29 15.50
CA GLY A 251 -9.84 3.59 15.66
C GLY A 251 -8.82 4.34 16.53
N PRO A 252 -7.58 3.86 16.56
CA PRO A 252 -6.50 4.43 17.36
C PRO A 252 -6.07 5.84 16.96
N LEU A 253 -6.17 6.20 15.66
CA LEU A 253 -5.71 7.49 15.16
C LEU A 253 -6.70 8.62 15.46
N LYS A 254 -6.63 9.15 16.69
CA LYS A 254 -7.33 10.37 17.05
C LYS A 254 -6.59 11.60 16.47
N ARG A 255 -7.23 12.77 16.52
CA ARG A 255 -6.64 14.01 16.03
C ARG A 255 -5.25 14.27 16.61
N GLU A 256 -5.09 14.09 17.92
CA GLU A 256 -3.81 14.26 18.61
C GLU A 256 -2.73 13.29 18.08
N ASN A 257 -3.08 12.01 17.83
CA ASN A 257 -2.16 11.05 17.24
C ASN A 257 -1.75 11.45 15.82
N LEU A 258 -2.69 11.94 15.00
CA LEU A 258 -2.39 12.44 13.66
C LEU A 258 -1.49 13.69 13.68
N GLU A 259 -1.71 14.62 14.61
CA GLU A 259 -0.85 15.79 14.80
C GLU A 259 0.59 15.39 15.17
N ASN A 260 0.73 14.39 16.06
CA ASN A 260 2.04 13.87 16.43
C ASN A 260 2.66 13.02 15.31
N TYR A 261 1.86 12.20 14.62
CA TYR A 261 2.27 11.46 13.43
C TYR A 261 2.92 12.40 12.40
N TRP A 262 2.25 13.52 12.11
CA TRP A 262 2.78 14.52 11.19
C TRP A 262 4.09 15.17 11.69
N LYS A 263 4.19 15.51 12.98
CA LYS A 263 5.42 16.05 13.56
C LYS A 263 6.62 15.12 13.37
N ILE A 264 6.42 13.80 13.57
CA ILE A 264 7.47 12.81 13.38
C ILE A 264 7.74 12.63 11.89
N LEU A 265 6.70 12.46 11.07
CA LEU A 265 6.82 12.16 9.65
C LEU A 265 7.53 13.28 8.88
N LYS A 266 7.28 14.55 9.23
CA LYS A 266 7.99 15.70 8.63
C LYS A 266 9.51 15.60 8.74
N THR A 267 10.03 15.05 9.83
CA THR A 267 11.48 14.91 9.99
C THR A 267 12.08 13.89 9.05
N LYS A 268 11.27 12.99 8.52
CA LYS A 268 11.66 11.93 7.57
C LYS A 268 11.54 12.36 6.11
N ASN A 269 10.91 13.51 5.87
CA ASN A 269 10.75 14.11 4.53
C ASN A 269 10.21 13.16 3.46
N PRO A 270 9.04 12.52 3.66
CA PRO A 270 8.44 11.63 2.67
C PRO A 270 8.08 12.40 1.39
N GLU A 271 8.22 11.75 0.26
CA GLU A 271 7.81 12.32 -1.03
C GLU A 271 6.29 12.19 -1.25
N LEU A 272 5.67 11.20 -0.62
CA LEU A 272 4.27 10.88 -0.81
C LEU A 272 3.62 10.42 0.52
N ILE A 273 2.43 10.96 0.80
CA ILE A 273 1.52 10.46 1.82
C ILE A 273 0.22 10.08 1.11
N LEU A 274 -0.10 8.81 1.12
CA LEU A 274 -1.24 8.24 0.43
C LEU A 274 -2.35 7.91 1.43
N LEU A 275 -3.57 8.39 1.19
CA LEU A 275 -4.75 8.00 1.97
C LEU A 275 -5.38 6.76 1.36
N GLU A 276 -5.54 5.71 2.16
CA GLU A 276 -6.20 4.48 1.75
C GLU A 276 -7.56 4.31 2.44
N THR A 277 -8.57 4.98 1.92
CA THR A 277 -9.92 4.88 2.47
C THR A 277 -10.73 3.81 1.76
N ALA A 278 -11.25 2.84 2.52
CA ALA A 278 -12.10 1.79 1.99
C ALA A 278 -13.59 2.12 2.12
N PHE A 279 -14.33 1.98 1.02
CA PHE A 279 -15.78 2.10 0.99
C PHE A 279 -16.41 0.70 0.95
N LYS A 280 -17.06 0.31 2.05
CA LYS A 280 -17.64 -1.04 2.20
C LYS A 280 -19.12 -1.10 1.87
N MET A 281 -19.82 0.03 2.02
CA MET A 281 -21.27 0.12 1.83
C MET A 281 -21.60 0.87 0.55
N LEU A 282 -22.68 0.47 -0.13
CA LEU A 282 -23.11 1.11 -1.39
C LEU A 282 -23.37 2.61 -1.21
N GLU A 283 -23.90 3.01 -0.07
CA GLU A 283 -24.14 4.41 0.28
C GLU A 283 -22.84 5.20 0.35
N GLN A 284 -21.79 4.64 0.95
CA GLN A 284 -20.47 5.26 1.00
C GLN A 284 -19.90 5.43 -0.41
N VAL A 285 -20.07 4.41 -1.28
CA VAL A 285 -19.59 4.50 -2.67
C VAL A 285 -20.34 5.60 -3.44
N LYS A 286 -21.64 5.76 -3.20
CA LYS A 286 -22.44 6.84 -3.83
C LYS A 286 -22.00 8.22 -3.33
N ASP A 287 -21.69 8.33 -2.04
CA ASP A 287 -21.28 9.58 -1.40
C ASP A 287 -19.75 9.78 -1.32
N ARG A 288 -18.99 8.95 -2.00
CA ARG A 288 -17.51 8.90 -1.90
C ARG A 288 -16.82 10.25 -2.08
N LYS A 289 -17.36 11.10 -2.97
CA LYS A 289 -16.80 12.42 -3.18
C LYS A 289 -16.83 13.26 -1.90
N ASN A 290 -17.99 13.35 -1.26
CA ASN A 290 -18.14 14.12 -0.03
C ASN A 290 -17.31 13.53 1.13
N ILE A 291 -17.24 12.20 1.21
CA ILE A 291 -16.42 11.50 2.21
C ILE A 291 -14.94 11.84 2.02
N ILE A 292 -14.40 11.71 0.81
CA ILE A 292 -13.00 12.01 0.51
C ILE A 292 -12.72 13.51 0.67
N ASP A 293 -13.59 14.40 0.20
CA ASP A 293 -13.45 15.84 0.38
C ASP A 293 -13.36 16.21 1.88
N ALA A 294 -14.23 15.62 2.71
CA ALA A 294 -14.22 15.84 4.14
C ALA A 294 -12.96 15.30 4.82
N GLU A 295 -12.53 14.10 4.46
CA GLU A 295 -11.31 13.50 4.96
C GLU A 295 -10.07 14.29 4.55
N MET A 296 -9.94 14.66 3.28
CA MET A 296 -8.85 15.48 2.76
C MET A 296 -8.77 16.83 3.47
N LYS A 297 -9.91 17.48 3.69
CA LYS A 297 -9.97 18.73 4.44
C LYS A 297 -9.45 18.54 5.87
N TYR A 298 -9.93 17.51 6.55
CA TYR A 298 -9.52 17.17 7.91
C TYR A 298 -8.03 16.92 8.02
N VAL A 299 -7.47 16.08 7.13
CA VAL A 299 -6.04 15.76 7.15
C VAL A 299 -5.19 16.99 6.77
N LYS A 300 -5.60 17.77 5.76
CA LYS A 300 -4.92 19.03 5.40
C LYS A 300 -4.93 20.08 6.52
N GLU A 301 -5.94 20.11 7.38
CA GLU A 301 -5.98 20.97 8.56
C GLU A 301 -4.97 20.54 9.63
N ILE A 302 -4.69 19.25 9.74
CA ILE A 302 -3.75 18.68 10.70
C ILE A 302 -2.32 18.75 10.19
N PHE A 303 -2.11 18.46 8.91
CA PHE A 303 -0.78 18.33 8.29
C PHE A 303 -0.31 19.68 7.70
N LYS A 304 -0.31 20.71 8.53
CA LYS A 304 0.19 22.06 8.19
C LYS A 304 1.64 22.28 8.60
#